data_1b8fea0a18b448e9c6c728ac01cff320
#
_entry.id   1b8fea0a18b448e9c6c728ac01cff320
#
_cell.length_a   1.000
_cell.length_b   1.000
_cell.length_c   1.000
_cell.angle_alpha   90.00
_cell.angle_beta   90.00
_cell.angle_gamma   90.00
#
_symmetry.space_group_name_H-M   'P 1'
#
loop_
_entity.id
_entity.type
_entity.pdbx_description
1 polymer ?
#
loop_
_entity_poly.entity_id
_entity_poly.type
_entity_poly.pdbx_seq_one_letter_code
_entity_poly.pdbx_strand_id
1 'polypeptide(L)'
;MHMWRVTRVLPELFEFSYASSYCVSIPCIKFHPVIADIQIRRAENVKTKHKEAFPLLSALMLRTANELVTRRGDQGIRQVRISLDTNFYSADRRRWQIVQRLGDYWSSCSQLQAQLKLVSIKFPLLIEETPAGFYATATILFPSVKAKALISFILDTPVFSSWPVLIQSMRCDVRVAYGPIE
;
A
#
# COMPACT_ATOMS: atom_id res chain seq x y z
N MET A 1 12.12 -7.66 -12.83
CA MET A 1 12.29 -8.67 -11.74
C MET A 1 10.92 -8.86 -11.12
N HIS A 2 10.32 -10.06 -11.20
CA HIS A 2 9.00 -10.29 -10.61
C HIS A 2 9.15 -10.35 -9.09
N MET A 3 8.51 -9.41 -8.39
CA MET A 3 8.52 -9.35 -6.92
C MET A 3 7.61 -10.40 -6.27
N TRP A 4 6.77 -11.07 -7.08
CA TRP A 4 5.86 -12.11 -6.65
C TRP A 4 6.47 -13.51 -6.73
N ARG A 5 6.25 -14.28 -5.69
CA ARG A 5 6.60 -15.69 -5.64
C ARG A 5 5.41 -16.49 -5.14
N VAL A 6 4.96 -17.47 -5.92
CA VAL A 6 3.98 -18.45 -5.47
C VAL A 6 4.64 -19.34 -4.42
N THR A 7 4.03 -19.47 -3.25
CA THR A 7 4.55 -20.24 -2.11
C THR A 7 3.79 -21.55 -1.94
N ARG A 8 2.50 -21.57 -2.24
CA ARG A 8 1.67 -22.77 -2.10
C ARG A 8 0.50 -22.76 -3.10
N VAL A 9 0.22 -23.93 -3.68
CA VAL A 9 -0.94 -24.16 -4.55
C VAL A 9 -1.60 -25.46 -4.14
N LEU A 10 -2.77 -25.36 -3.51
CA LEU A 10 -3.60 -26.48 -3.08
C LEU A 10 -5.04 -26.26 -3.58
N PRO A 11 -5.86 -27.30 -3.69
CA PRO A 11 -7.27 -27.14 -4.08
C PRO A 11 -8.06 -26.20 -3.19
N GLU A 12 -7.68 -26.12 -1.89
CA GLU A 12 -8.31 -25.30 -0.86
C GLU A 12 -7.58 -24.01 -0.55
N LEU A 13 -6.31 -23.83 -1.04
CA LEU A 13 -5.49 -22.69 -0.69
C LEU A 13 -4.51 -22.32 -1.79
N PHE A 14 -4.48 -21.03 -2.12
CA PHE A 14 -3.45 -20.44 -2.96
C PHE A 14 -2.70 -19.36 -2.18
N GLU A 15 -1.38 -19.53 -2.03
CA GLU A 15 -0.54 -18.56 -1.33
C GLU A 15 0.58 -18.03 -2.22
N PHE A 16 0.85 -16.75 -2.07
CA PHE A 16 1.98 -16.11 -2.71
C PHE A 16 2.58 -15.02 -1.82
N SER A 17 3.86 -14.73 -2.03
CA SER A 17 4.58 -13.68 -1.30
C SER A 17 5.02 -12.56 -2.23
N TYR A 18 5.04 -11.34 -1.71
CA TYR A 18 5.54 -10.16 -2.39
C TYR A 18 6.82 -9.69 -1.70
N ALA A 19 7.91 -9.59 -2.47
CA ALA A 19 9.22 -9.13 -2.00
C ALA A 19 9.67 -9.83 -0.69
N SER A 20 9.20 -11.04 -0.43
CA SER A 20 9.42 -11.80 0.83
C SER A 20 8.93 -11.10 2.11
N SER A 21 8.21 -9.99 1.98
CA SER A 21 7.76 -9.17 3.13
C SER A 21 6.29 -9.37 3.45
N TYR A 22 5.49 -9.66 2.45
CA TYR A 22 4.04 -9.87 2.60
C TYR A 22 3.64 -11.23 2.06
N CYS A 23 2.71 -11.88 2.75
CA CYS A 23 2.11 -13.14 2.35
C CYS A 23 0.62 -12.92 2.13
N VAL A 24 0.12 -13.37 0.99
CA VAL A 24 -1.30 -13.34 0.64
C VAL A 24 -1.80 -14.77 0.57
N SER A 25 -2.81 -15.08 1.36
CA SER A 25 -3.48 -16.38 1.40
C SER A 25 -4.88 -16.22 0.83
N ILE A 26 -5.17 -16.93 -0.23
CA ILE A 26 -6.46 -16.97 -0.90
C ILE A 26 -7.08 -18.34 -0.66
N PRO A 27 -8.07 -18.47 0.22
CA PRO A 27 -8.83 -19.70 0.37
C PRO A 27 -9.51 -20.06 -0.95
N CYS A 28 -9.59 -21.33 -1.25
CA CYS A 28 -10.18 -21.84 -2.48
C CYS A 28 -11.15 -22.99 -2.17
N ILE A 29 -12.16 -23.15 -3.01
CA ILE A 29 -13.01 -24.33 -3.07
C ILE A 29 -12.77 -24.98 -4.43
N LYS A 30 -12.12 -26.15 -4.45
CA LYS A 30 -11.74 -26.83 -5.69
C LYS A 30 -11.05 -25.89 -6.68
N PHE A 31 -10.01 -25.18 -6.20
CA PHE A 31 -9.25 -24.15 -6.93
C PHE A 31 -10.00 -22.84 -7.26
N HIS A 32 -11.28 -22.70 -6.89
CA HIS A 32 -12.01 -21.43 -7.06
C HIS A 32 -11.76 -20.51 -5.85
N PRO A 33 -11.24 -19.28 -6.05
CA PRO A 33 -10.91 -18.39 -4.95
C PRO A 33 -12.16 -17.90 -4.20
N VAL A 34 -12.13 -17.95 -2.87
CA VAL A 34 -13.13 -17.38 -1.98
C VAL A 34 -12.66 -15.98 -1.59
N ILE A 35 -13.15 -14.97 -2.29
CA ILE A 35 -12.63 -13.59 -2.21
C ILE A 35 -12.89 -12.96 -0.85
N ALA A 36 -14.01 -13.32 -0.20
CA ALA A 36 -14.37 -12.77 1.11
C ALA A 36 -13.35 -13.11 2.22
N ASP A 37 -12.61 -14.21 2.05
CA ASP A 37 -11.72 -14.76 3.07
C ASP A 37 -10.23 -14.57 2.74
N ILE A 38 -9.92 -13.71 1.78
CA ILE A 38 -8.51 -13.39 1.44
C ILE A 38 -7.85 -12.70 2.63
N GLN A 39 -6.70 -13.22 3.02
CA GLN A 39 -5.90 -12.67 4.12
C GLN A 39 -4.56 -12.18 3.61
N ILE A 40 -4.19 -10.98 4.02
CA ILE A 40 -2.90 -10.39 3.74
C ILE A 40 -2.19 -10.16 5.08
N ARG A 41 -1.00 -10.73 5.22
CA ARG A 41 -0.21 -10.64 6.45
C ARG A 41 1.26 -10.36 6.14
N ARG A 42 2.00 -9.89 7.12
CA ARG A 42 3.46 -9.88 7.02
C ARG A 42 3.99 -11.31 7.04
N ALA A 43 5.05 -11.56 6.26
CA ALA A 43 5.74 -12.82 6.31
C ALA A 43 6.49 -12.95 7.65
N GLU A 44 6.25 -14.02 8.40
CA GLU A 44 6.82 -14.25 9.73
C GLU A 44 8.36 -14.37 9.73
N ASN A 45 8.94 -14.74 8.61
CA ASN A 45 10.39 -15.00 8.47
C ASN A 45 11.22 -13.75 8.16
N VAL A 46 10.61 -12.58 8.09
CA VAL A 46 11.36 -11.33 8.01
C VAL A 46 11.92 -11.04 9.41
N LYS A 47 13.02 -11.72 9.75
CA LYS A 47 13.92 -11.24 10.82
C LYS A 47 14.38 -9.87 10.32
N THR A 48 13.62 -8.83 10.69
CA THR A 48 13.92 -7.45 10.40
C THR A 48 15.17 -7.08 11.18
N LYS A 49 16.35 -7.47 10.65
CA LYS A 49 17.64 -6.97 11.14
C LYS A 49 17.73 -5.45 11.00
N HIS A 50 16.85 -4.86 10.20
CA HIS A 50 16.75 -3.42 10.02
C HIS A 50 15.45 -2.91 10.62
N LYS A 51 15.56 -2.00 11.58
CA LYS A 51 14.44 -1.25 12.13
C LYS A 51 13.69 -0.59 10.95
N GLU A 52 12.42 -0.89 10.83
CA GLU A 52 11.59 -0.34 9.77
C GLU A 52 11.58 1.20 9.87
N ALA A 53 11.85 1.88 8.76
CA ALA A 53 11.96 3.34 8.76
C ALA A 53 10.62 4.03 9.11
N PHE A 54 9.50 3.44 8.66
CA PHE A 54 8.18 4.02 8.83
C PHE A 54 7.15 2.94 9.22
N PRO A 55 7.12 2.50 10.49
CA PRO A 55 6.25 1.40 10.93
C PRO A 55 4.76 1.74 10.82
N LEU A 56 4.36 3.00 11.11
CA LEU A 56 2.97 3.46 10.97
C LEU A 56 2.51 3.39 9.52
N LEU A 57 3.34 3.85 8.59
CA LEU A 57 3.04 3.81 7.17
C LEU A 57 2.86 2.38 6.67
N SER A 58 3.72 1.47 7.10
CA SER A 58 3.61 0.05 6.73
C SER A 58 2.38 -0.62 7.32
N ALA A 59 1.97 -0.25 8.52
CA ALA A 59 0.73 -0.74 9.13
C ALA A 59 -0.51 -0.24 8.35
N LEU A 60 -0.51 1.05 7.98
CA LEU A 60 -1.55 1.65 7.15
C LEU A 60 -1.64 0.97 5.77
N MET A 61 -0.50 0.75 5.13
CA MET A 61 -0.41 0.06 3.84
C MET A 61 -1.01 -1.34 3.90
N LEU A 62 -0.71 -2.09 4.95
CA LEU A 62 -1.26 -3.43 5.14
C LEU A 62 -2.78 -3.40 5.37
N ARG A 63 -3.27 -2.46 6.19
CA ARG A 63 -4.70 -2.26 6.43
C ARG A 63 -5.43 -1.91 5.14
N THR A 64 -4.93 -0.95 4.38
CA THR A 64 -5.53 -0.53 3.10
C THR A 64 -5.52 -1.67 2.08
N ALA A 65 -4.46 -2.48 2.02
CA ALA A 65 -4.43 -3.66 1.15
C ALA A 65 -5.54 -4.66 1.50
N ASN A 66 -5.76 -4.94 2.79
CA ASN A 66 -6.86 -5.81 3.23
C ASN A 66 -8.23 -5.21 2.85
N GLU A 67 -8.41 -3.90 3.03
CA GLU A 67 -9.64 -3.22 2.64
C GLU A 67 -9.90 -3.25 1.13
N LEU A 68 -8.88 -3.09 0.32
CA LEU A 68 -8.99 -3.16 -1.15
C LEU A 68 -9.48 -4.52 -1.62
N VAL A 69 -9.04 -5.58 -0.97
CA VAL A 69 -9.45 -6.94 -1.32
C VAL A 69 -10.88 -7.21 -0.84
N THR A 70 -11.22 -6.82 0.40
CA THR A 70 -12.54 -7.09 1.00
C THR A 70 -13.65 -6.21 0.41
N ARG A 71 -13.45 -4.90 0.26
CA ARG A 71 -14.48 -3.97 -0.24
C ARG A 71 -14.82 -4.17 -1.72
N ARG A 72 -13.83 -4.49 -2.56
CA ARG A 72 -14.09 -4.73 -4.00
C ARG A 72 -14.62 -6.11 -4.31
N GLY A 73 -14.51 -7.06 -3.39
CA GLY A 73 -15.23 -8.32 -3.47
C GLY A 73 -16.73 -8.11 -3.62
N ASP A 74 -17.28 -7.08 -2.97
CA ASP A 74 -18.74 -6.83 -2.95
C ASP A 74 -19.23 -5.91 -4.09
N GLN A 75 -18.42 -4.95 -4.57
CA GLN A 75 -18.84 -3.98 -5.60
C GLN A 75 -18.23 -4.21 -6.99
N GLY A 76 -17.00 -4.69 -7.07
CA GLY A 76 -16.29 -4.84 -8.35
C GLY A 76 -16.59 -6.14 -9.09
N ILE A 77 -17.06 -7.17 -8.37
CA ILE A 77 -17.39 -8.49 -8.94
C ILE A 77 -18.85 -8.57 -9.35
N ARG A 78 -19.75 -7.80 -8.73
CA ARG A 78 -21.17 -7.71 -9.15
C ARG A 78 -21.37 -7.09 -10.54
N GLN A 79 -20.45 -6.28 -11.04
CA GLN A 79 -20.55 -5.71 -12.39
C GLN A 79 -20.07 -6.62 -13.51
N VAL A 80 -19.29 -7.64 -13.20
CA VAL A 80 -19.08 -8.72 -14.16
C VAL A 80 -20.17 -9.74 -13.91
N ARG A 81 -21.32 -9.57 -14.54
CA ARG A 81 -22.29 -10.65 -14.78
C ARG A 81 -21.53 -11.76 -15.48
N ILE A 82 -20.96 -12.63 -14.67
CA ILE A 82 -20.33 -13.84 -15.18
C ILE A 82 -21.49 -14.77 -15.47
N SER A 83 -21.79 -14.91 -16.75
CA SER A 83 -22.40 -16.14 -17.25
C SER A 83 -21.72 -17.28 -16.52
N LEU A 84 -22.51 -18.18 -15.96
CA LEU A 84 -22.08 -19.40 -15.26
C LEU A 84 -21.35 -20.35 -16.21
N ASP A 85 -20.38 -19.84 -16.98
CA ASP A 85 -19.47 -20.68 -17.70
C ASP A 85 -18.44 -21.20 -16.71
N THR A 86 -18.68 -22.42 -16.30
CA THR A 86 -17.89 -23.31 -15.44
C THR A 86 -16.51 -23.65 -16.02
N ASN A 87 -15.83 -22.68 -16.61
CA ASN A 87 -14.52 -22.91 -17.20
C ASN A 87 -13.40 -22.64 -16.19
N PHE A 88 -12.57 -23.65 -15.99
CA PHE A 88 -11.33 -23.64 -15.19
C PHE A 88 -10.47 -22.38 -15.45
N TYR A 89 -10.48 -21.86 -16.67
CA TYR A 89 -9.82 -20.61 -17.10
C TYR A 89 -10.33 -19.35 -16.37
N SER A 90 -11.56 -19.34 -15.87
CA SER A 90 -12.12 -18.18 -15.16
C SER A 90 -11.56 -18.00 -13.74
N ALA A 91 -11.25 -19.12 -13.07
CA ALA A 91 -10.71 -19.11 -11.72
C ALA A 91 -9.25 -18.61 -11.68
N ASP A 92 -8.45 -19.05 -12.66
CA ASP A 92 -7.05 -18.60 -12.79
C ASP A 92 -7.01 -17.11 -13.14
N ARG A 93 -7.84 -16.63 -14.03
CA ARG A 93 -7.92 -15.21 -14.37
C ARG A 93 -8.23 -14.33 -13.17
N ARG A 94 -9.13 -14.75 -12.28
CA ARG A 94 -9.45 -14.00 -11.04
C ARG A 94 -8.29 -13.96 -10.07
N ARG A 95 -7.60 -15.08 -9.85
CA ARG A 95 -6.40 -15.13 -9.01
C ARG A 95 -5.33 -14.17 -9.52
N TRP A 96 -5.06 -14.19 -10.82
CA TRP A 96 -4.09 -13.29 -11.44
C TRP A 96 -4.49 -11.83 -11.35
N GLN A 97 -5.76 -11.49 -11.46
CA GLN A 97 -6.22 -10.12 -11.29
C GLN A 97 -6.01 -9.61 -9.86
N ILE A 98 -6.22 -10.45 -8.85
CA ILE A 98 -5.93 -10.10 -7.45
C ILE A 98 -4.43 -9.89 -7.26
N VAL A 99 -3.60 -10.81 -7.73
CA VAL A 99 -2.14 -10.72 -7.65
C VAL A 99 -1.64 -9.44 -8.34
N GLN A 100 -2.13 -9.15 -9.54
CA GLN A 100 -1.73 -7.97 -10.29
C GLN A 100 -2.11 -6.68 -9.55
N ARG A 101 -3.35 -6.55 -9.09
CA ARG A 101 -3.81 -5.36 -8.36
C ARG A 101 -3.03 -5.11 -7.06
N LEU A 102 -2.80 -6.17 -6.30
CA LEU A 102 -1.96 -6.07 -5.12
C LEU A 102 -0.51 -5.74 -5.48
N GLY A 103 0.00 -6.26 -6.60
CA GLY A 103 1.33 -5.94 -7.09
C GLY A 103 1.49 -4.47 -7.43
N ASP A 104 0.54 -3.91 -8.15
CA ASP A 104 0.51 -2.50 -8.51
C ASP A 104 0.44 -1.62 -7.26
N TYR A 105 -0.44 -1.98 -6.31
CA TYR A 105 -0.56 -1.28 -5.03
C TYR A 105 0.75 -1.32 -4.22
N TRP A 106 1.37 -2.50 -4.06
CA TRP A 106 2.62 -2.63 -3.31
C TRP A 106 3.81 -1.98 -4.00
N SER A 107 3.85 -1.98 -5.32
CA SER A 107 4.86 -1.24 -6.07
C SER A 107 4.79 0.25 -5.76
N SER A 108 3.57 0.82 -5.73
CA SER A 108 3.34 2.21 -5.33
C SER A 108 3.80 2.50 -3.92
N CYS A 109 3.38 1.64 -2.99
CA CYS A 109 3.76 1.77 -1.59
C CYS A 109 5.28 1.74 -1.40
N SER A 110 5.96 0.84 -2.11
CA SER A 110 7.43 0.73 -2.05
C SER A 110 8.12 1.98 -2.60
N GLN A 111 7.61 2.54 -3.70
CA GLN A 111 8.13 3.78 -4.28
C GLN A 111 7.92 4.97 -3.33
N LEU A 112 6.73 5.09 -2.74
CA LEU A 112 6.44 6.14 -1.77
C LEU A 112 7.34 6.04 -0.54
N GLN A 113 7.52 4.83 0.02
CA GLN A 113 8.45 4.61 1.14
C GLN A 113 9.88 4.98 0.77
N ALA A 114 10.34 4.66 -0.43
CA ALA A 114 11.68 5.01 -0.90
C ALA A 114 11.83 6.54 -1.02
N GLN A 115 10.84 7.25 -1.55
CA GLN A 115 10.85 8.70 -1.65
C GLN A 115 10.85 9.36 -0.27
N LEU A 116 10.00 8.94 0.64
CA LEU A 116 9.96 9.45 2.02
C LEU A 116 11.30 9.19 2.75
N LYS A 117 11.92 8.03 2.50
CA LYS A 117 13.25 7.73 3.04
C LYS A 117 14.30 8.70 2.51
N LEU A 118 14.28 9.05 1.22
CA LEU A 118 15.19 10.05 0.65
C LEU A 118 14.98 11.43 1.28
N VAL A 119 13.71 11.83 1.49
CA VAL A 119 13.39 13.08 2.19
C VAL A 119 13.91 13.05 3.62
N SER A 120 13.73 11.93 4.36
CA SER A 120 14.16 11.79 5.75
C SER A 120 15.68 11.81 5.95
N ILE A 121 16.46 11.55 4.91
CA ILE A 121 17.93 11.68 4.94
C ILE A 121 18.34 13.16 4.99
N LYS A 122 17.59 14.03 4.30
CA LYS A 122 17.90 15.45 4.20
C LYS A 122 17.22 16.31 5.24
N PHE A 123 16.00 15.92 5.63
CA PHE A 123 15.15 16.71 6.50
C PHE A 123 14.55 15.83 7.59
N PRO A 124 14.43 16.32 8.84
CA PRO A 124 13.62 15.66 9.86
C PRO A 124 12.19 15.46 9.34
N LEU A 125 11.74 14.21 9.28
CA LEU A 125 10.44 13.82 8.76
C LEU A 125 9.60 13.17 9.85
N LEU A 126 8.42 13.72 10.09
CA LEU A 126 7.41 13.17 10.98
C LEU A 126 6.27 12.60 10.14
N ILE A 127 5.83 11.37 10.45
CA ILE A 127 4.67 10.74 9.83
C ILE A 127 3.62 10.51 10.88
N GLU A 128 2.42 11.03 10.65
CA GLU A 128 1.28 10.94 11.53
C GLU A 128 0.08 10.35 10.79
N GLU A 129 -0.58 9.39 11.43
CA GLU A 129 -1.81 8.79 10.91
C GLU A 129 -3.01 9.71 11.19
N THR A 130 -3.92 9.77 10.23
CA THR A 130 -5.18 10.47 10.36
C THR A 130 -6.35 9.52 10.04
N PRO A 131 -7.58 9.85 10.41
CA PRO A 131 -8.74 9.03 10.04
C PRO A 131 -8.91 8.87 8.52
N ALA A 132 -8.43 9.85 7.74
CA ALA A 132 -8.57 9.87 6.28
C ALA A 132 -7.33 9.34 5.53
N GLY A 133 -6.18 9.18 6.20
CA GLY A 133 -4.92 8.78 5.54
C GLY A 133 -3.70 9.04 6.42
N PHE A 134 -2.72 9.80 5.94
CA PHE A 134 -1.57 10.22 6.74
C PHE A 134 -0.99 11.57 6.31
N TYR A 135 -0.27 12.20 7.25
CA TYR A 135 0.56 13.37 7.01
C TYR A 135 2.03 12.96 7.06
N ALA A 136 2.82 13.48 6.11
CA ALA A 136 4.27 13.43 6.15
C ALA A 136 4.78 14.86 6.22
N THR A 137 5.25 15.29 7.40
CA THR A 137 5.71 16.67 7.65
C THR A 137 7.22 16.72 7.69
N ALA A 138 7.82 17.43 6.72
CA ALA A 138 9.24 17.71 6.68
C ALA A 138 9.55 19.06 7.34
N THR A 139 10.57 19.08 8.20
CA THR A 139 11.09 20.32 8.79
C THR A 139 12.27 20.84 8.01
N ILE A 140 12.17 22.06 7.49
CA ILE A 140 13.24 22.73 6.75
C ILE A 140 13.73 23.94 7.54
N LEU A 141 15.04 24.00 7.77
CA LEU A 141 15.70 25.13 8.41
C LEU A 141 16.40 25.99 7.36
N PHE A 142 16.23 27.28 7.46
CA PHE A 142 16.88 28.29 6.62
C PHE A 142 17.81 29.14 7.53
N PRO A 143 19.05 28.69 7.77
CA PRO A 143 19.95 29.36 8.72
C PRO A 143 20.27 30.81 8.34
N SER A 144 20.38 31.12 7.04
CA SER A 144 20.69 32.45 6.53
C SER A 144 19.68 33.52 6.92
N VAL A 145 18.40 33.13 6.98
CA VAL A 145 17.28 34.04 7.35
C VAL A 145 16.70 33.71 8.73
N LYS A 146 17.34 32.80 9.46
CA LYS A 146 16.86 32.33 10.79
C LYS A 146 15.40 31.92 10.78
N ALA A 147 14.97 31.21 9.74
CA ALA A 147 13.61 30.77 9.57
C ALA A 147 13.48 29.24 9.62
N LYS A 148 12.31 28.78 10.00
CA LYS A 148 11.92 27.37 10.00
C LYS A 148 10.58 27.22 9.29
N ALA A 149 10.52 26.35 8.29
CA ALA A 149 9.29 25.96 7.63
C ALA A 149 8.94 24.49 7.89
N LEU A 150 7.64 24.24 7.95
CA LEU A 150 7.06 22.89 7.97
C LEU A 150 6.33 22.68 6.65
N ILE A 151 6.73 21.64 5.92
CA ILE A 151 6.07 21.24 4.68
C ILE A 151 5.36 19.93 4.94
N SER A 152 4.04 19.95 4.89
CA SER A 152 3.19 18.79 5.15
C SER A 152 2.59 18.27 3.85
N PHE A 153 2.87 17.01 3.52
CA PHE A 153 2.23 16.30 2.43
C PHE A 153 1.07 15.49 3.00
N ILE A 154 -0.11 15.67 2.44
CA ILE A 154 -1.34 15.04 2.89
C ILE A 154 -1.75 14.00 1.86
N LEU A 155 -1.80 12.74 2.27
CA LEU A 155 -2.25 11.62 1.44
C LEU A 155 -3.49 10.98 2.06
N ASP A 156 -4.61 11.19 1.41
CA ASP A 156 -5.87 10.56 1.80
C ASP A 156 -5.90 9.09 1.34
N THR A 157 -6.56 8.22 2.08
CA THR A 157 -6.67 6.78 1.77
C THR A 157 -7.15 6.48 0.34
N PRO A 158 -8.16 7.19 -0.23
CA PRO A 158 -8.58 6.97 -1.62
C PRO A 158 -7.47 7.24 -2.63
N VAL A 159 -6.67 8.29 -2.41
CA VAL A 159 -5.52 8.65 -3.27
C VAL A 159 -4.45 7.57 -3.18
N PHE A 160 -4.18 7.12 -1.96
CA PHE A 160 -3.19 6.11 -1.67
C PHE A 160 -3.53 4.73 -2.24
N SER A 161 -4.83 4.42 -2.35
CA SER A 161 -5.31 3.16 -2.91
C SER A 161 -5.43 3.15 -4.43
N SER A 162 -5.29 4.31 -5.08
CA SER A 162 -5.29 4.42 -6.54
C SER A 162 -3.85 4.44 -7.08
N TRP A 163 -3.61 3.69 -8.15
CA TRP A 163 -2.32 3.65 -8.83
C TRP A 163 -2.44 4.08 -10.29
N PRO A 164 -1.47 4.86 -10.79
CA PRO A 164 -0.38 5.56 -10.07
C PRO A 164 -0.91 6.69 -9.18
N VAL A 165 -0.24 6.94 -8.04
CA VAL A 165 -0.55 8.10 -7.23
C VAL A 165 -0.16 9.35 -8.01
N LEU A 166 -1.14 10.14 -8.41
CA LEU A 166 -0.91 11.38 -9.15
C LEU A 166 -0.47 12.47 -8.18
N ILE A 167 0.62 13.17 -8.51
CA ILE A 167 1.11 14.31 -7.72
C ILE A 167 0.01 15.35 -7.53
N GLN A 168 -0.86 15.53 -8.54
CA GLN A 168 -2.00 16.46 -8.50
C GLN A 168 -3.04 16.11 -7.43
N SER A 169 -3.10 14.85 -6.98
CA SER A 169 -4.00 14.42 -5.91
C SER A 169 -3.39 14.53 -4.52
N MET A 170 -2.10 14.88 -4.41
CA MET A 170 -1.42 15.14 -3.15
C MET A 170 -1.64 16.60 -2.75
N ARG A 171 -2.14 16.80 -1.53
CA ARG A 171 -2.22 18.15 -0.96
C ARG A 171 -0.92 18.45 -0.26
N CYS A 172 -0.42 19.68 -0.44
CA CYS A 172 0.77 20.19 0.24
C CYS A 172 0.38 21.45 1.03
N ASP A 173 0.73 21.48 2.31
CA ASP A 173 0.58 22.65 3.17
C ASP A 173 1.97 23.12 3.62
N VAL A 174 2.20 24.42 3.56
CA VAL A 174 3.46 25.02 3.96
C VAL A 174 3.20 26.04 5.06
N ARG A 175 3.85 25.86 6.21
CA ARG A 175 3.73 26.75 7.38
C ARG A 175 5.11 27.26 7.79
N VAL A 176 5.22 28.55 7.98
CA VAL A 176 6.38 29.17 8.62
C VAL A 176 6.20 29.03 10.13
N ALA A 177 7.07 28.27 10.78
CA ALA A 177 7.00 28.04 12.23
C ALA A 177 7.63 29.21 13.02
N TYR A 178 8.72 29.76 12.50
CA TYR A 178 9.31 31.03 12.95
C TYR A 178 10.18 31.62 11.84
N GLY A 179 10.37 32.92 11.87
CA GLY A 179 11.15 33.68 10.87
C GLY A 179 10.42 34.97 10.49
N PRO A 180 11.03 35.82 9.67
CA PRO A 180 10.37 36.99 9.13
C PRO A 180 9.18 36.51 8.25
N ILE A 181 8.00 37.01 8.56
CA ILE A 181 6.80 36.85 7.74
C ILE A 181 6.82 38.08 6.81
N GLU A 182 7.24 37.93 5.58
CA GLU A 182 7.05 38.89 4.50
C GLU A 182 5.81 38.50 3.69
#